data_6cef6ef831cbfee3c6e916ce61f1cd9b
#
_entry.id   6cef6ef831cbfee3c6e916ce61f1cd9b
#
_cell.length_a   1.000
_cell.length_b   1.000
_cell.length_c   1.000
_cell.angle_alpha   90.00
_cell.angle_beta   90.00
_cell.angle_gamma   90.00
#
_symmetry.space_group_name_H-M   'P 1'
#
loop_
_entity.id
_entity.type
_entity.pdbx_description
1 polymer ?
#
loop_
_entity_poly.entity_id
_entity_poly.type
_entity_poly.pdbx_seq_one_letter_code
_entity_poly.pdbx_strand_id
1 'polypeptide(L)'
;DGISKDLLDLMDEAETDTASHTGTSVYLAINYGGRLEITQAVNKLIAEGKTKITEDDISKNIYTYPECDLIIRPSGEQRLSNFLLWQAAYSEFWYSDVLWPDFKNEDLYQALREFEKRNRRFGG
;
A
#
# COMPACT_ATOMS: atom_id res chain seq x y z
N ASP A 1 6.86 10.31 14.04
CA ASP A 1 6.56 11.19 15.20
C ASP A 1 5.03 11.27 15.37
N GLY A 2 4.53 11.24 16.62
CA GLY A 2 3.10 11.38 16.95
C GLY A 2 2.37 10.08 17.28
N ILE A 3 3.02 8.91 17.23
CA ILE A 3 2.47 7.65 17.72
C ILE A 3 2.86 7.46 19.18
N SER A 4 1.91 7.10 20.05
CA SER A 4 2.20 6.83 21.46
C SER A 4 3.07 5.59 21.62
N LYS A 5 3.85 5.54 22.72
CA LYS A 5 4.71 4.38 22.99
C LYS A 5 3.90 3.09 23.11
N ASP A 6 2.77 3.13 23.81
CA ASP A 6 1.92 1.95 24.01
C ASP A 6 1.42 1.37 22.68
N LEU A 7 1.13 2.23 21.67
CA LEU A 7 0.72 1.76 20.35
C LEU A 7 1.90 1.16 19.59
N LEU A 8 3.10 1.73 19.71
CA LEU A 8 4.31 1.15 19.12
C LEU A 8 4.60 -0.23 19.71
N ASP A 9 4.54 -0.37 21.04
CA ASP A 9 4.77 -1.65 21.73
C ASP A 9 3.75 -2.72 21.27
N LEU A 10 2.48 -2.33 21.08
CA LEU A 10 1.44 -3.23 20.56
C LEU A 10 1.68 -3.64 19.09
N MET A 11 2.19 -2.72 18.25
CA MET A 11 2.56 -3.03 16.87
C MET A 11 3.72 -4.02 16.82
N ASP A 12 4.75 -3.80 17.61
CA ASP A 12 5.91 -4.71 17.70
C ASP A 12 5.50 -6.12 18.20
N GLU A 13 4.58 -6.19 19.18
CA GLU A 13 4.00 -7.46 19.65
C GLU A 13 3.26 -8.17 18.51
N ALA A 14 2.37 -7.47 17.80
CA ALA A 14 1.60 -8.05 16.70
C ALA A 14 2.50 -8.56 15.56
N GLU A 15 3.55 -7.82 15.19
CA GLU A 15 4.53 -8.26 14.19
C GLU A 15 5.29 -9.50 14.66
N THR A 16 5.72 -9.54 15.93
CA THR A 16 6.44 -10.68 16.51
C THR A 16 5.57 -11.93 16.52
N ASP A 17 4.34 -11.82 16.99
CA ASP A 17 3.41 -12.95 17.11
C ASP A 17 3.02 -13.55 15.76
N THR A 18 2.96 -12.72 14.72
CA THR A 18 2.57 -13.16 13.38
C THR A 18 3.73 -13.51 12.46
N ALA A 19 4.98 -13.24 12.84
CA ALA A 19 6.18 -13.39 12.00
C ALA A 19 6.37 -14.82 11.41
N SER A 20 5.90 -15.86 12.12
CA SER A 20 5.97 -17.25 11.65
C SER A 20 4.77 -17.70 10.81
N HIS A 21 3.75 -16.88 10.66
CA HIS A 21 2.56 -17.22 9.90
C HIS A 21 2.83 -17.18 8.40
N THR A 22 2.28 -18.14 7.65
CA THR A 22 2.48 -18.27 6.19
C THR A 22 1.24 -17.92 5.36
N GLY A 23 0.24 -17.33 5.98
CA GLY A 23 -1.00 -16.90 5.33
C GLY A 23 -0.87 -15.55 4.61
N THR A 24 -1.94 -14.78 4.63
CA THR A 24 -1.99 -13.44 4.04
C THR A 24 -1.15 -12.47 4.84
N SER A 25 -0.27 -11.71 4.19
CA SER A 25 0.42 -10.58 4.81
C SER A 25 -0.48 -9.36 4.85
N VAL A 26 -0.56 -8.69 6.01
CA VAL A 26 -1.33 -7.46 6.20
C VAL A 26 -0.38 -6.32 6.53
N TYR A 27 -0.46 -5.22 5.80
CA TYR A 27 0.33 -4.01 6.03
C TYR A 27 -0.58 -2.88 6.51
N LEU A 28 -0.36 -2.39 7.72
CA LEU A 28 -1.08 -1.25 8.29
C LEU A 28 -0.29 0.04 8.03
N ALA A 29 -0.74 0.84 7.08
CA ALA A 29 -0.09 2.11 6.70
C ALA A 29 -0.53 3.24 7.65
N ILE A 30 0.17 3.38 8.78
CA ILE A 30 -0.08 4.42 9.79
C ILE A 30 0.91 5.56 9.58
N ASN A 31 0.41 6.80 9.55
CA ASN A 31 1.23 8.01 9.28
C ASN A 31 2.05 7.88 7.97
N TYR A 32 1.45 7.29 6.95
CA TYR A 32 2.05 6.97 5.67
C TYR A 32 1.82 8.09 4.63
N GLY A 33 2.80 8.27 3.75
CA GLY A 33 2.66 9.10 2.57
C GLY A 33 3.62 8.67 1.45
N GLY A 34 3.07 8.37 0.27
CA GLY A 34 3.83 7.83 -0.86
C GLY A 34 4.97 8.73 -1.35
N ARG A 35 4.81 10.07 -1.29
CA ARG A 35 5.92 10.99 -1.62
C ARG A 35 7.08 10.84 -0.65
N LEU A 36 6.79 10.70 0.64
CA LEU A 36 7.80 10.50 1.68
C LEU A 36 8.50 9.15 1.50
N GLU A 37 7.73 8.09 1.28
CA GLU A 37 8.25 6.74 1.03
C GLU A 37 9.26 6.73 -0.13
N ILE A 38 8.90 7.29 -1.29
CA ILE A 38 9.79 7.39 -2.45
C ILE A 38 11.05 8.20 -2.11
N THR A 39 10.89 9.34 -1.44
CA THR A 39 12.03 10.19 -1.05
C THR A 39 12.98 9.47 -0.10
N GLN A 40 12.46 8.71 0.84
CA GLN A 40 13.26 7.92 1.79
C GLN A 40 13.99 6.76 1.08
N ALA A 41 13.34 6.07 0.14
CA ALA A 41 13.98 5.05 -0.67
C ALA A 41 15.18 5.63 -1.46
N VAL A 42 14.99 6.78 -2.10
CA VAL A 42 16.08 7.48 -2.83
C VAL A 42 17.21 7.88 -1.89
N ASN A 43 16.92 8.50 -0.75
CA ASN A 43 17.93 8.96 0.21
C ASN A 43 18.73 7.78 0.80
N LYS A 44 18.07 6.65 1.06
CA LYS A 44 18.74 5.42 1.51
C LYS A 44 19.75 4.94 0.47
N LEU A 45 19.34 4.84 -0.79
CA LEU A 45 20.21 4.41 -1.90
C LEU A 45 21.42 5.35 -2.10
N ILE A 46 21.22 6.66 -1.96
CA ILE A 46 22.32 7.64 -2.01
C ILE A 46 23.28 7.42 -0.82
N ALA A 47 22.77 7.21 0.38
CA ALA A 47 23.57 6.94 1.57
C ALA A 47 24.40 5.64 1.45
N GLU A 48 23.88 4.64 0.71
CA GLU A 48 24.58 3.40 0.36
C GLU A 48 25.61 3.58 -0.77
N GLY A 49 25.80 4.79 -1.28
CA GLY A 49 26.81 5.15 -2.30
C GLY A 49 26.32 4.95 -3.75
N LYS A 50 25.03 4.76 -3.99
CA LYS A 50 24.50 4.58 -5.34
C LYS A 50 24.49 5.92 -6.09
N THR A 51 25.15 5.96 -7.25
CA THR A 51 25.25 7.18 -8.10
C THR A 51 24.23 7.22 -9.22
N LYS A 52 23.61 6.08 -9.54
CA LYS A 52 22.52 5.95 -10.51
C LYS A 52 21.43 5.07 -9.91
N ILE A 53 20.23 5.60 -9.80
CA ILE A 53 19.05 4.92 -9.22
C ILE A 53 18.13 4.50 -10.35
N THR A 54 17.66 3.26 -10.32
CA THR A 54 16.72 2.67 -11.27
C THR A 54 15.34 2.48 -10.62
N GLU A 55 14.31 2.19 -11.41
CA GLU A 55 12.98 1.84 -10.91
C GLU A 55 13.02 0.59 -10.02
N ASP A 56 13.81 -0.42 -10.41
CA ASP A 56 14.02 -1.64 -9.61
C ASP A 56 14.64 -1.33 -8.23
N ASP A 57 15.57 -0.37 -8.19
CA ASP A 57 16.14 0.07 -6.92
C ASP A 57 15.11 0.70 -5.99
N ILE A 58 14.23 1.55 -6.52
CA ILE A 58 13.16 2.17 -5.72
C ILE A 58 12.18 1.08 -5.27
N SER A 59 11.74 0.21 -6.16
CA SER A 59 10.81 -0.87 -5.87
C SER A 59 11.30 -1.80 -4.75
N LYS A 60 12.62 -2.04 -4.66
CA LYS A 60 13.23 -2.85 -3.59
C LYS A 60 13.41 -2.12 -2.26
N ASN A 61 13.22 -0.81 -2.23
CA ASN A 61 13.48 0.03 -1.05
C ASN A 61 12.24 0.79 -0.53
N ILE A 62 11.09 0.57 -1.11
CA ILE A 62 9.79 1.03 -0.56
C ILE A 62 9.34 0.11 0.58
N TYR A 63 8.40 0.58 1.43
CA TYR A 63 8.01 -0.12 2.66
C TYR A 63 7.19 -1.39 2.47
N THR A 64 6.49 -1.48 1.33
CA THR A 64 5.53 -2.55 1.06
C THR A 64 5.89 -3.29 -0.23
N TYR A 65 5.01 -4.17 -0.65
CA TYR A 65 5.14 -4.83 -1.94
C TYR A 65 5.12 -3.80 -3.08
N PRO A 66 6.00 -3.89 -4.09
CA PRO A 66 6.14 -2.84 -5.11
C PRO A 66 4.97 -2.77 -6.09
N GLU A 67 4.11 -3.76 -6.12
CA GLU A 67 2.97 -3.85 -7.04
C GLU A 67 1.66 -3.95 -6.27
N CYS A 68 0.65 -3.21 -6.75
CA CYS A 68 -0.71 -3.26 -6.24
C CYS A 68 -1.66 -3.50 -7.41
N ASP A 69 -2.42 -4.59 -7.38
CA ASP A 69 -3.35 -4.95 -8.45
C ASP A 69 -4.65 -4.16 -8.38
N LEU A 70 -5.17 -3.97 -7.18
CA LEU A 70 -6.46 -3.33 -6.94
C LEU A 70 -6.41 -2.38 -5.77
N ILE A 71 -6.85 -1.15 -5.97
CA ILE A 71 -7.10 -0.18 -4.90
C ILE A 71 -8.61 -0.06 -4.71
N ILE A 72 -9.06 -0.38 -3.51
CA ILE A 72 -10.44 -0.21 -3.07
C ILE A 72 -10.52 1.04 -2.22
N ARG A 73 -11.32 2.03 -2.64
CA ARG A 73 -11.52 3.26 -1.88
C ARG A 73 -12.99 3.51 -1.59
N PRO A 74 -13.43 3.25 -0.36
CA PRO A 74 -14.75 3.62 0.14
C PRO A 74 -14.90 5.14 0.35
N SER A 75 -16.09 5.56 0.77
CA SER A 75 -16.44 6.93 1.20
C SER A 75 -16.65 7.95 0.08
N GLY A 76 -16.94 7.51 -1.17
CA GLY A 76 -17.26 8.38 -2.29
C GLY A 76 -16.10 9.22 -2.85
N GLU A 77 -14.88 9.00 -2.37
CA GLU A 77 -13.71 9.76 -2.76
C GLU A 77 -12.95 9.09 -3.91
N GLN A 78 -12.68 9.83 -4.99
CA GLN A 78 -12.02 9.32 -6.20
C GLN A 78 -10.62 9.93 -6.37
N ARG A 79 -9.77 9.78 -5.36
CA ARG A 79 -8.39 10.28 -5.36
C ARG A 79 -7.48 9.41 -4.50
N LEU A 80 -6.18 9.37 -4.78
CA LEU A 80 -5.19 8.61 -4.01
C LEU A 80 -4.80 9.27 -2.69
N SER A 81 -4.89 10.58 -2.59
CA SER A 81 -4.48 11.36 -1.41
C SER A 81 -3.09 10.97 -0.89
N ASN A 82 -2.13 10.85 -1.79
CA ASN A 82 -0.75 10.45 -1.48
C ASN A 82 -0.60 9.00 -0.97
N PHE A 83 -1.58 8.13 -1.20
CA PHE A 83 -1.50 6.71 -0.84
C PHE A 83 -0.94 5.87 -1.98
N LEU A 84 0.06 5.03 -1.70
CA LEU A 84 0.67 4.05 -2.61
C LEU A 84 1.03 4.58 -4.01
N LEU A 85 1.66 5.76 -4.11
CA LEU A 85 1.91 6.44 -5.39
C LEU A 85 2.75 5.62 -6.36
N TRP A 86 3.77 4.91 -5.87
CA TRP A 86 4.62 4.04 -6.67
C TRP A 86 3.88 2.76 -7.07
N GLN A 87 3.30 2.11 -6.09
CA GLN A 87 2.62 0.82 -6.24
C GLN A 87 1.36 0.89 -7.09
N ALA A 88 0.72 2.06 -7.14
CA ALA A 88 -0.53 2.29 -7.86
C ALA A 88 -0.37 2.50 -9.37
N ALA A 89 0.85 2.51 -9.90
CA ALA A 89 1.14 2.89 -11.29
C ALA A 89 0.31 2.11 -12.34
N TYR A 90 0.01 0.84 -12.06
CA TYR A 90 -0.78 -0.04 -12.92
C TYR A 90 -1.98 -0.66 -12.20
N SER A 91 -2.37 -0.10 -11.05
CA SER A 91 -3.51 -0.60 -10.27
C SER A 91 -4.84 -0.31 -10.97
N GLU A 92 -5.75 -1.24 -10.82
CA GLU A 92 -7.17 -0.98 -11.04
C GLU A 92 -7.77 -0.29 -9.82
N PHE A 93 -8.76 0.56 -10.03
CA PHE A 93 -9.44 1.29 -8.96
C PHE A 93 -10.90 0.86 -8.86
N TRP A 94 -11.33 0.60 -7.64
CA TRP A 94 -12.74 0.41 -7.31
C TRP A 94 -13.15 1.42 -6.25
N TYR A 95 -14.19 2.19 -6.55
CA TYR A 95 -14.70 3.25 -5.67
C TYR A 95 -16.11 2.87 -5.19
N SER A 96 -16.42 3.24 -3.95
CA SER A 96 -17.73 3.01 -3.34
C SER A 96 -18.13 4.20 -2.47
N ASP A 97 -19.41 4.54 -2.47
CA ASP A 97 -20.00 5.56 -1.60
C ASP A 97 -20.18 5.07 -0.15
N VAL A 98 -20.03 3.77 0.09
CA VAL A 98 -20.11 3.18 1.43
C VAL A 98 -19.02 3.76 2.33
N LEU A 99 -19.37 4.24 3.50
CA LEU A 99 -18.42 4.71 4.50
C LEU A 99 -17.62 3.55 5.07
N TRP A 100 -16.34 3.77 5.42
CA TRP A 100 -15.48 2.71 5.91
C TRP A 100 -16.07 1.89 7.08
N PRO A 101 -16.73 2.49 8.10
CA PRO A 101 -17.34 1.69 9.17
C PRO A 101 -18.46 0.76 8.72
N ASP A 102 -19.10 1.06 7.58
CA ASP A 102 -20.21 0.29 7.01
C ASP A 102 -19.76 -0.68 5.90
N PHE A 103 -18.48 -0.65 5.52
CA PHE A 103 -17.90 -1.52 4.49
C PHE A 103 -17.89 -2.98 4.96
N LYS A 104 -18.52 -3.86 4.20
CA LYS A 104 -18.76 -5.27 4.55
C LYS A 104 -18.09 -6.22 3.56
N ASN A 105 -18.14 -7.51 3.88
CA ASN A 105 -17.61 -8.57 3.02
C ASN A 105 -18.26 -8.56 1.63
N GLU A 106 -19.55 -8.23 1.55
CA GLU A 106 -20.29 -8.13 0.28
C GLU A 106 -19.69 -7.06 -0.64
N ASP A 107 -19.28 -5.91 -0.08
CA ASP A 107 -18.65 -4.82 -0.82
C ASP A 107 -17.27 -5.26 -1.36
N LEU A 108 -16.49 -5.96 -0.53
CA LEU A 108 -15.21 -6.54 -0.94
C LEU A 108 -15.41 -7.57 -2.07
N TYR A 109 -16.38 -8.48 -1.92
CA TYR A 109 -16.67 -9.47 -2.96
C TYR A 109 -17.15 -8.82 -4.26
N GLN A 110 -17.88 -7.72 -4.18
CA GLN A 110 -18.27 -6.95 -5.37
C GLN A 110 -17.04 -6.36 -6.06
N ALA A 111 -16.16 -5.70 -5.30
CA ALA A 111 -14.91 -5.13 -5.84
C ALA A 111 -14.07 -6.20 -6.56
N LEU A 112 -13.89 -7.38 -5.95
CA LEU A 112 -13.12 -8.48 -6.53
C LEU A 112 -13.78 -9.04 -7.80
N ARG A 113 -15.10 -9.23 -7.82
CA ARG A 113 -15.82 -9.70 -9.02
C ARG A 113 -15.75 -8.70 -10.18
N GLU A 114 -15.76 -7.41 -9.89
CA GLU A 114 -15.60 -6.38 -10.90
C GLU A 114 -14.16 -6.32 -11.42
N PHE A 115 -13.19 -6.48 -10.53
CA PHE A 115 -11.78 -6.57 -10.89
C PHE A 115 -11.49 -7.75 -11.83
N GLU A 116 -12.02 -8.94 -11.55
CA GLU A 116 -11.87 -10.15 -12.40
C GLU A 116 -12.37 -9.95 -13.83
N LYS A 117 -13.33 -9.06 -14.05
CA LYS A 117 -13.89 -8.78 -15.37
C LYS A 117 -13.05 -7.79 -16.19
N ARG A 118 -12.08 -7.12 -15.57
CA ARG A 118 -11.27 -6.10 -16.23
C ARG A 118 -10.12 -6.70 -17.00
N ASN A 119 -9.87 -6.18 -18.19
CA ASN A 119 -8.69 -6.49 -19.00
C ASN A 119 -7.56 -5.53 -18.65
N ARG A 120 -6.57 -5.99 -17.89
CA ARG A 120 -5.41 -5.18 -17.52
C ARG A 120 -4.49 -5.00 -18.73
N ARG A 121 -4.09 -3.74 -18.99
CA ARG A 121 -3.12 -3.38 -20.04
C ARG A 121 -1.92 -2.71 -19.36
N PHE A 122 -0.74 -3.28 -19.54
CA PHE A 122 0.51 -2.80 -18.93
C PHE A 122 1.31 -1.88 -19.86
N GLY A 123 0.63 -1.06 -20.67
CA GLY A 123 1.31 -0.03 -21.46
C GLY A 123 2.12 -0.58 -22.64
N GLY A 124 1.65 -1.59 -23.31
CA GLY A 124 2.25 -2.17 -24.53
C GLY A 124 1.51 -1.74 -25.79
#